data_1fddfd4d60682cf30930b271804736b8
#
_entry.id   1fddfd4d60682cf30930b271804736b8
#
_cell.length_a   1.000
_cell.length_b   1.000
_cell.length_c   1.000
_cell.angle_alpha   90.00
_cell.angle_beta   90.00
_cell.angle_gamma   90.00
#
_symmetry.space_group_name_H-M   'P 1'
#
loop_
_entity.id
_entity.type
_entity.pdbx_description
1 polymer ?
#
loop_
_entity_poly.entity_id
_entity_poly.type
_entity_poly.pdbx_seq_one_letter_code
_entity_poly.pdbx_strand_id
1 'polypeptide(L)'
;MIKGIENTSMNDIAKEAGYSKATLYVYFKNKEELVSVLVLESMQKLYDYIRQALEETHGTKERYMKICDGLVNYHEEFPFYFKMVLETINIDFETTQFLPEEKETFLIGERINDLLIEFLKQGMEQGEIRSDIDVLPTIFSFWGTLSGLIQIATNKESYIRQQMGKSKTEFLTYGFDMIYHSIVSDRREA
;
A
#
# COMPACT_ATOMS: atom_id res chain seq x y z
N MET A 1 -12.32 -19.49 -11.03
CA MET A 1 -12.81 -18.12 -11.27
C MET A 1 -12.81 -17.41 -9.92
N ILE A 2 -11.96 -16.42 -9.72
CA ILE A 2 -11.88 -15.67 -8.44
C ILE A 2 -13.09 -14.74 -8.41
N LYS A 3 -14.04 -15.01 -7.51
CA LYS A 3 -15.34 -14.29 -7.44
C LYS A 3 -15.22 -12.85 -6.90
N GLY A 4 -14.09 -12.46 -6.32
CA GLY A 4 -13.95 -11.20 -5.58
C GLY A 4 -14.75 -11.17 -4.27
N ILE A 5 -14.47 -10.16 -3.43
CA ILE A 5 -15.10 -10.05 -2.09
C ILE A 5 -16.62 -9.93 -2.23
N GLU A 6 -17.11 -9.08 -3.12
CA GLU A 6 -18.56 -8.81 -3.24
C GLU A 6 -19.37 -10.05 -3.58
N ASN A 7 -18.86 -10.90 -4.47
CA ASN A 7 -19.53 -12.09 -4.95
C ASN A 7 -19.25 -13.36 -4.13
N THR A 8 -18.51 -13.25 -3.03
CA THR A 8 -18.17 -14.39 -2.16
C THR A 8 -19.06 -14.36 -0.92
N SER A 9 -19.76 -15.46 -0.64
CA SER A 9 -20.60 -15.61 0.56
C SER A 9 -19.83 -16.25 1.72
N MET A 10 -20.32 -16.08 2.95
CA MET A 10 -19.80 -16.78 4.14
C MET A 10 -19.79 -18.30 3.98
N ASN A 11 -20.72 -18.84 3.20
CA ASN A 11 -20.77 -20.27 2.90
C ASN A 11 -19.66 -20.71 1.93
N ASP A 12 -19.34 -19.87 0.94
CA ASP A 12 -18.21 -20.13 0.03
C ASP A 12 -16.88 -20.10 0.79
N ILE A 13 -16.72 -19.13 1.71
CA ILE A 13 -15.51 -18.99 2.54
C ILE A 13 -15.36 -20.21 3.46
N ALA A 14 -16.43 -20.58 4.17
CA ALA A 14 -16.41 -21.76 5.07
C ALA A 14 -16.03 -23.03 4.31
N LYS A 15 -16.64 -23.25 3.15
CA LYS A 15 -16.39 -24.41 2.28
C LYS A 15 -14.92 -24.45 1.80
N GLU A 16 -14.37 -23.34 1.34
CA GLU A 16 -13.00 -23.24 0.85
C GLU A 16 -11.98 -23.46 1.98
N ALA A 17 -12.27 -22.92 3.18
CA ALA A 17 -11.45 -23.10 4.37
C ALA A 17 -11.58 -24.49 5.04
N GLY A 18 -12.45 -25.35 4.54
CA GLY A 18 -12.69 -26.69 5.12
C GLY A 18 -13.46 -26.68 6.45
N TYR A 19 -14.19 -25.58 6.74
CA TYR A 19 -14.99 -25.43 7.93
C TYR A 19 -16.50 -25.50 7.64
N SER A 20 -17.28 -25.79 8.70
CA SER A 20 -18.74 -25.60 8.61
C SER A 20 -19.11 -24.11 8.65
N LYS A 21 -20.25 -23.75 8.04
CA LYS A 21 -20.79 -22.41 8.14
C LYS A 21 -21.01 -22.00 9.62
N ALA A 22 -21.46 -22.94 10.45
CA ALA A 22 -21.67 -22.68 11.88
C ALA A 22 -20.37 -22.34 12.59
N THR A 23 -19.26 -23.02 12.26
CA THR A 23 -17.94 -22.72 12.79
C THR A 23 -17.51 -21.29 12.45
N LEU A 24 -17.72 -20.86 11.21
CA LEU A 24 -17.33 -19.49 10.79
C LEU A 24 -18.14 -18.42 11.54
N TYR A 25 -19.43 -18.68 11.80
CA TYR A 25 -20.29 -17.75 12.54
C TYR A 25 -20.00 -17.71 14.06
N VAL A 26 -19.19 -18.62 14.59
CA VAL A 26 -18.66 -18.50 15.96
C VAL A 26 -17.64 -17.37 16.07
N TYR A 27 -16.88 -17.13 15.00
CA TYR A 27 -15.81 -16.12 14.99
C TYR A 27 -16.27 -14.78 14.39
N PHE A 28 -17.17 -14.79 13.41
CA PHE A 28 -17.59 -13.59 12.68
C PHE A 28 -19.12 -13.57 12.56
N LYS A 29 -19.76 -12.49 13.01
CA LYS A 29 -21.22 -12.34 12.96
C LYS A 29 -21.75 -12.27 11.52
N ASN A 30 -20.96 -11.67 10.62
CA ASN A 30 -21.31 -11.47 9.23
C ASN A 30 -20.04 -11.34 8.36
N LYS A 31 -20.24 -11.13 7.05
CA LYS A 31 -19.15 -10.96 6.09
C LYS A 31 -18.39 -9.63 6.29
N GLU A 32 -19.11 -8.59 6.68
CA GLU A 32 -18.56 -7.27 6.91
C GLU A 32 -17.52 -7.31 8.04
N GLU A 33 -17.81 -7.97 9.17
CA GLU A 33 -16.87 -8.15 10.27
C GLU A 33 -15.64 -8.96 9.85
N LEU A 34 -15.81 -10.01 9.06
CA LEU A 34 -14.68 -10.78 8.51
C LEU A 34 -13.82 -9.92 7.58
N VAL A 35 -14.44 -9.13 6.72
CA VAL A 35 -13.72 -8.23 5.79
C VAL A 35 -12.98 -7.14 6.55
N SER A 36 -13.57 -6.54 7.59
CA SER A 36 -12.90 -5.51 8.38
C SER A 36 -11.66 -6.03 9.10
N VAL A 37 -11.68 -7.28 9.62
CA VAL A 37 -10.51 -7.94 10.17
C VAL A 37 -9.41 -8.12 9.11
N LEU A 38 -9.76 -8.58 7.91
CA LEU A 38 -8.79 -8.74 6.81
C LEU A 38 -8.19 -7.40 6.34
N VAL A 39 -9.00 -6.33 6.32
CA VAL A 39 -8.51 -4.96 6.02
C VAL A 39 -7.54 -4.50 7.10
N LEU A 40 -7.87 -4.70 8.37
CA LEU A 40 -7.00 -4.38 9.49
C LEU A 40 -5.65 -5.11 9.40
N GLU A 41 -5.66 -6.42 9.16
CA GLU A 41 -4.44 -7.20 8.98
C GLU A 41 -3.62 -6.71 7.78
N SER A 42 -4.29 -6.36 6.67
CA SER A 42 -3.61 -5.85 5.49
C SER A 42 -2.93 -4.50 5.73
N MET A 43 -3.58 -3.60 6.46
CA MET A 43 -3.01 -2.32 6.85
C MET A 43 -1.85 -2.47 7.84
N GLN A 44 -1.95 -3.41 8.78
CA GLN A 44 -0.86 -3.71 9.71
C GLN A 44 0.38 -4.22 8.96
N LYS A 45 0.20 -5.11 7.98
CA LYS A 45 1.29 -5.58 7.13
C LYS A 45 1.93 -4.43 6.34
N LEU A 46 1.12 -3.58 5.72
CA LEU A 46 1.63 -2.41 4.99
C LEU A 46 2.45 -1.49 5.90
N TYR A 47 1.95 -1.21 7.12
CA TYR A 47 2.68 -0.42 8.11
C TYR A 47 4.05 -1.04 8.42
N ASP A 48 4.12 -2.36 8.65
CA ASP A 48 5.36 -3.05 8.98
C ASP A 48 6.39 -2.94 7.83
N TYR A 49 5.97 -3.08 6.56
CA TYR A 49 6.86 -2.92 5.39
C TYR A 49 7.40 -1.49 5.27
N ILE A 50 6.55 -0.48 5.45
CA ILE A 50 6.97 0.94 5.36
C ILE A 50 7.90 1.29 6.51
N ARG A 51 7.56 0.89 7.75
CA ARG A 51 8.38 1.12 8.92
C ARG A 51 9.77 0.50 8.77
N GLN A 52 9.83 -0.77 8.38
CA GLN A 52 11.10 -1.47 8.16
C GLN A 52 11.96 -0.78 7.09
N ALA A 53 11.36 -0.38 5.97
CA ALA A 53 12.06 0.33 4.91
C ALA A 53 12.71 1.64 5.39
N LEU A 54 12.05 2.37 6.29
CA LEU A 54 12.55 3.62 6.83
C LEU A 54 13.61 3.45 7.93
N GLU A 55 13.60 2.32 8.65
CA GLU A 55 14.57 2.02 9.71
C GLU A 55 15.90 1.48 9.17
N GLU A 56 15.90 0.78 8.04
CA GLU A 56 17.06 0.07 7.51
C GLU A 56 18.11 0.95 6.86
N THR A 57 17.78 2.19 6.46
CA THR A 57 18.71 3.03 5.68
C THR A 57 18.72 4.50 6.13
N HIS A 58 19.78 5.19 5.74
CA HIS A 58 19.95 6.62 5.91
C HIS A 58 20.10 7.27 4.53
N GLY A 59 19.51 8.43 4.32
CA GLY A 59 19.50 9.11 3.04
C GLY A 59 18.13 9.03 2.37
N THR A 60 17.72 10.15 1.79
CA THR A 60 16.35 10.32 1.28
C THR A 60 16.06 9.41 0.10
N LYS A 61 16.99 9.31 -0.87
CA LYS A 61 16.79 8.46 -2.05
C LYS A 61 16.78 6.97 -1.69
N GLU A 62 17.69 6.54 -0.84
CA GLU A 62 17.78 5.15 -0.40
C GLU A 62 16.54 4.72 0.36
N ARG A 63 16.02 5.55 1.28
CA ARG A 63 14.78 5.31 2.00
C ARG A 63 13.59 5.23 1.05
N TYR A 64 13.49 6.17 0.10
CA TYR A 64 12.44 6.13 -0.91
C TYR A 64 12.48 4.82 -1.72
N MET A 65 13.65 4.41 -2.21
CA MET A 65 13.77 3.15 -2.95
C MET A 65 13.42 1.93 -2.08
N LYS A 66 13.78 1.95 -0.80
CA LYS A 66 13.39 0.89 0.14
C LYS A 66 11.88 0.83 0.38
N ILE A 67 11.20 1.98 0.45
CA ILE A 67 9.73 2.00 0.49
C ILE A 67 9.16 1.35 -0.77
N CYS A 68 9.69 1.70 -1.96
CA CYS A 68 9.26 1.11 -3.23
C CYS A 68 9.47 -0.41 -3.26
N ASP A 69 10.65 -0.89 -2.84
CA ASP A 69 10.96 -2.33 -2.74
C ASP A 69 10.02 -3.01 -1.73
N GLY A 70 9.76 -2.37 -0.59
CA GLY A 70 8.80 -2.86 0.42
C GLY A 70 7.39 -3.02 -0.15
N LEU A 71 6.92 -2.06 -0.95
CA LEU A 71 5.61 -2.15 -1.63
C LEU A 71 5.57 -3.28 -2.66
N VAL A 72 6.66 -3.51 -3.40
CA VAL A 72 6.77 -4.65 -4.34
C VAL A 72 6.70 -5.97 -3.58
N ASN A 73 7.49 -6.13 -2.52
CA ASN A 73 7.50 -7.32 -1.69
C ASN A 73 6.14 -7.57 -1.04
N TYR A 74 5.51 -6.52 -0.51
CA TYR A 74 4.16 -6.60 0.04
C TYR A 74 3.14 -7.09 -1.00
N HIS A 75 3.19 -6.55 -2.24
CA HIS A 75 2.34 -7.00 -3.32
C HIS A 75 2.62 -8.46 -3.73
N GLU A 76 3.88 -8.89 -3.76
CA GLU A 76 4.27 -10.26 -4.15
C GLU A 76 3.90 -11.30 -3.09
N GLU A 77 4.11 -10.99 -1.81
CA GLU A 77 3.80 -11.89 -0.70
C GLU A 77 2.30 -11.91 -0.35
N PHE A 78 1.63 -10.74 -0.45
CA PHE A 78 0.24 -10.57 -0.05
C PHE A 78 -0.60 -9.86 -1.12
N PRO A 79 -0.73 -10.42 -2.35
CA PRO A 79 -1.40 -9.73 -3.47
C PRO A 79 -2.87 -9.41 -3.19
N PHE A 80 -3.54 -10.24 -2.40
CA PHE A 80 -4.92 -10.00 -1.97
C PHE A 80 -5.00 -8.80 -1.00
N TYR A 81 -4.12 -8.73 -0.01
CA TYR A 81 -4.07 -7.62 0.94
C TYR A 81 -3.70 -6.31 0.25
N PHE A 82 -2.71 -6.34 -0.66
CA PHE A 82 -2.35 -5.17 -1.46
C PHE A 82 -3.55 -4.60 -2.21
N LYS A 83 -4.39 -5.46 -2.78
CA LYS A 83 -5.63 -5.04 -3.44
C LYS A 83 -6.62 -4.44 -2.44
N MET A 84 -6.81 -5.04 -1.28
CA MET A 84 -7.73 -4.56 -0.25
C MET A 84 -7.42 -3.13 0.20
N VAL A 85 -6.14 -2.81 0.47
CA VAL A 85 -5.76 -1.46 0.92
C VAL A 85 -5.94 -0.39 -0.15
N LEU A 86 -6.02 -0.77 -1.43
CA LEU A 86 -6.31 0.16 -2.52
C LEU A 86 -7.81 0.44 -2.71
N GLU A 87 -8.67 -0.53 -2.40
CA GLU A 87 -10.08 -0.48 -2.77
C GLU A 87 -11.03 -0.15 -1.60
N THR A 88 -10.64 -0.39 -0.35
CA THR A 88 -11.63 -0.68 0.70
C THR A 88 -11.64 0.28 1.89
N ILE A 89 -10.84 1.33 1.95
CA ILE A 89 -10.82 2.21 3.13
C ILE A 89 -11.80 3.36 2.92
N ASN A 90 -13.08 3.08 3.10
CA ASN A 90 -14.12 4.10 3.22
C ASN A 90 -14.59 4.15 4.68
N ILE A 91 -13.95 4.98 5.48
CA ILE A 91 -14.47 5.32 6.80
C ILE A 91 -15.34 6.55 6.64
N ASP A 92 -16.64 6.36 6.84
CA ASP A 92 -17.58 7.46 6.92
C ASP A 92 -17.52 8.08 8.33
N PHE A 93 -16.80 9.18 8.46
CA PHE A 93 -16.68 9.91 9.72
C PHE A 93 -17.97 10.56 10.22
N GLU A 94 -19.01 10.62 9.40
CA GLU A 94 -20.34 11.14 9.78
C GLU A 94 -21.15 10.08 10.53
N THR A 95 -20.80 8.79 10.42
CA THR A 95 -21.44 7.73 11.18
C THR A 95 -20.77 7.53 12.53
N THR A 96 -21.59 7.34 13.58
CA THR A 96 -21.09 7.05 14.94
C THR A 96 -20.94 5.54 15.22
N GLN A 97 -21.19 4.69 14.23
CA GLN A 97 -21.16 3.24 14.38
C GLN A 97 -20.03 2.65 13.55
N PHE A 98 -18.85 2.57 14.15
CA PHE A 98 -17.70 1.86 13.59
C PHE A 98 -17.55 0.48 14.22
N LEU A 99 -17.14 -0.50 13.44
CA LEU A 99 -16.56 -1.72 13.99
C LEU A 99 -15.22 -1.36 14.65
N PRO A 100 -14.82 -2.06 15.75
CA PRO A 100 -13.53 -1.84 16.38
C PRO A 100 -12.36 -1.92 15.40
N GLU A 101 -12.43 -2.86 14.45
CA GLU A 101 -11.43 -3.10 13.41
C GLU A 101 -11.33 -1.93 12.42
N GLU A 102 -12.44 -1.28 12.09
CA GLU A 102 -12.45 -0.10 11.21
C GLU A 102 -11.75 1.09 11.88
N LYS A 103 -12.01 1.30 13.15
CA LYS A 103 -11.32 2.34 13.93
C LYS A 103 -9.82 2.08 14.01
N GLU A 104 -9.42 0.85 14.28
CA GLU A 104 -7.99 0.49 14.36
C GLU A 104 -7.32 0.61 12.97
N THR A 105 -8.00 0.22 11.90
CA THR A 105 -7.55 0.40 10.52
C THR A 105 -7.25 1.87 10.22
N PHE A 106 -8.14 2.79 10.61
CA PHE A 106 -7.90 4.22 10.47
C PHE A 106 -6.66 4.68 11.26
N LEU A 107 -6.54 4.26 12.53
CA LEU A 107 -5.37 4.63 13.35
C LEU A 107 -4.05 4.12 12.77
N ILE A 108 -4.04 2.93 12.14
CA ILE A 108 -2.86 2.43 11.43
C ILE A 108 -2.59 3.28 10.18
N GLY A 109 -3.62 3.68 9.44
CA GLY A 109 -3.48 4.59 8.31
C GLY A 109 -2.82 5.92 8.71
N GLU A 110 -3.25 6.51 9.82
CA GLU A 110 -2.63 7.74 10.35
C GLU A 110 -1.17 7.52 10.76
N ARG A 111 -0.83 6.39 11.37
CA ARG A 111 0.57 6.06 11.69
C ARG A 111 1.43 5.91 10.43
N ILE A 112 0.88 5.33 9.34
CA ILE A 112 1.58 5.28 8.05
C ILE A 112 1.80 6.69 7.51
N ASN A 113 0.77 7.54 7.56
CA ASN A 113 0.88 8.94 7.15
C ASN A 113 1.96 9.67 7.95
N ASP A 114 1.99 9.51 9.28
CA ASP A 114 2.99 10.14 10.16
C ASP A 114 4.43 9.73 9.77
N LEU A 115 4.68 8.45 9.52
CA LEU A 115 6.00 7.97 9.06
C LEU A 115 6.42 8.60 7.74
N LEU A 116 5.51 8.69 6.78
CA LEU A 116 5.80 9.25 5.45
C LEU A 116 5.92 10.78 5.49
N ILE A 117 5.13 11.46 6.33
CA ILE A 117 5.25 12.90 6.57
C ILE A 117 6.63 13.23 7.16
N GLU A 118 7.05 12.48 8.16
CA GLU A 118 8.36 12.66 8.79
C GLU A 118 9.49 12.44 7.78
N PHE A 119 9.42 11.39 6.98
CA PHE A 119 10.36 11.10 5.90
C PHE A 119 10.49 12.27 4.91
N LEU A 120 9.37 12.80 4.40
CA LEU A 120 9.39 13.93 3.46
C LEU A 120 9.91 15.21 4.10
N LYS A 121 9.51 15.52 5.33
CA LYS A 121 9.98 16.70 6.06
C LYS A 121 11.49 16.66 6.30
N GLN A 122 12.03 15.51 6.71
CA GLN A 122 13.48 15.35 6.86
C GLN A 122 14.22 15.59 5.54
N GLY A 123 13.71 15.07 4.42
CA GLY A 123 14.29 15.32 3.11
C GLY A 123 14.23 16.80 2.68
N MET A 124 13.16 17.52 3.04
CA MET A 124 13.05 18.97 2.82
C MET A 124 14.06 19.75 3.68
N GLU A 125 14.19 19.43 4.95
CA GLU A 125 15.13 20.06 5.88
C GLU A 125 16.59 19.87 5.43
N GLN A 126 16.89 18.71 4.85
CA GLN A 126 18.22 18.40 4.27
C GLN A 126 18.43 19.04 2.89
N GLY A 127 17.40 19.67 2.32
CA GLY A 127 17.46 20.28 1.00
C GLY A 127 17.54 19.26 -0.15
N GLU A 128 17.23 18.00 0.10
CA GLU A 128 17.18 16.93 -0.91
C GLU A 128 15.83 16.86 -1.61
N ILE A 129 14.74 17.16 -0.88
CA ILE A 129 13.39 17.29 -1.41
C ILE A 129 13.02 18.77 -1.51
N ARG A 130 12.33 19.15 -2.59
CA ARG A 130 11.86 20.51 -2.80
C ARG A 130 10.82 20.91 -1.73
N SER A 131 10.91 22.16 -1.24
CA SER A 131 10.11 22.65 -0.11
C SER A 131 8.71 23.16 -0.50
N ASP A 132 8.40 23.24 -1.80
CA ASP A 132 7.14 23.77 -2.32
C ASP A 132 6.08 22.69 -2.60
N ILE A 133 6.31 21.44 -2.19
CA ILE A 133 5.31 20.36 -2.29
C ILE A 133 4.36 20.40 -1.09
N ASP A 134 3.10 20.09 -1.37
CA ASP A 134 2.13 19.79 -0.31
C ASP A 134 2.29 18.34 0.13
N VAL A 135 2.68 18.13 1.40
CA VAL A 135 3.18 16.84 1.90
C VAL A 135 2.14 15.73 1.78
N LEU A 136 0.94 15.94 2.33
CA LEU A 136 -0.08 14.88 2.38
C LEU A 136 -0.64 14.55 0.98
N PRO A 137 -1.00 15.51 0.13
CA PRO A 137 -1.35 15.24 -1.26
C PRO A 137 -0.24 14.54 -2.05
N THR A 138 1.04 14.84 -1.77
CA THR A 138 2.18 14.15 -2.39
C THR A 138 2.22 12.68 -1.97
N ILE A 139 2.04 12.37 -0.68
CA ILE A 139 1.98 10.99 -0.17
C ILE A 139 0.89 10.19 -0.90
N PHE A 140 -0.35 10.73 -0.99
CA PHE A 140 -1.45 10.04 -1.65
C PHE A 140 -1.24 9.91 -3.16
N SER A 141 -0.64 10.91 -3.81
CA SER A 141 -0.28 10.84 -5.24
C SER A 141 0.75 9.76 -5.50
N PHE A 142 1.75 9.65 -4.63
CA PHE A 142 2.77 8.59 -4.72
C PHE A 142 2.16 7.22 -4.46
N TRP A 143 1.31 7.09 -3.44
CA TRP A 143 0.59 5.86 -3.17
C TRP A 143 -0.14 5.35 -4.41
N GLY A 144 -0.95 6.18 -5.04
CA GLY A 144 -1.69 5.82 -6.26
C GLY A 144 -0.77 5.48 -7.44
N THR A 145 0.28 6.29 -7.65
CA THR A 145 1.20 6.11 -8.78
C THR A 145 2.08 4.87 -8.62
N LEU A 146 2.68 4.66 -7.45
CA LEU A 146 3.53 3.49 -7.16
C LEU A 146 2.72 2.20 -7.23
N SER A 147 1.53 2.18 -6.62
CA SER A 147 0.65 1.02 -6.64
C SER A 147 0.19 0.69 -8.06
N GLY A 148 -0.19 1.70 -8.84
CA GLY A 148 -0.56 1.53 -10.25
C GLY A 148 0.59 0.99 -11.09
N LEU A 149 1.82 1.48 -10.86
CA LEU A 149 3.02 1.01 -11.55
C LEU A 149 3.32 -0.46 -11.24
N ILE A 150 3.22 -0.86 -9.97
CA ILE A 150 3.40 -2.26 -9.53
C ILE A 150 2.36 -3.17 -10.18
N GLN A 151 1.09 -2.76 -10.20
CA GLN A 151 0.03 -3.54 -10.86
C GLN A 151 0.26 -3.67 -12.36
N ILE A 152 0.64 -2.60 -13.05
CA ILE A 152 0.95 -2.64 -14.49
C ILE A 152 2.14 -3.56 -14.75
N ALA A 153 3.22 -3.45 -13.96
CA ALA A 153 4.40 -4.28 -14.11
C ALA A 153 4.08 -5.77 -13.95
N THR A 154 3.20 -6.10 -13.01
CA THR A 154 2.76 -7.48 -12.77
C THR A 154 1.81 -7.98 -13.86
N ASN A 155 0.78 -7.21 -14.18
CA ASN A 155 -0.27 -7.64 -15.11
C ASN A 155 0.20 -7.66 -16.58
N LYS A 156 1.25 -6.91 -16.91
CA LYS A 156 1.77 -6.75 -18.28
C LYS A 156 3.24 -7.18 -18.41
N GLU A 157 3.73 -8.03 -17.52
CA GLU A 157 5.14 -8.45 -17.51
C GLU A 157 5.60 -9.01 -18.87
N SER A 158 4.80 -9.87 -19.50
CA SER A 158 5.12 -10.42 -20.81
C SER A 158 5.20 -9.36 -21.90
N TYR A 159 4.30 -8.37 -21.88
CA TYR A 159 4.32 -7.24 -22.80
C TYR A 159 5.57 -6.35 -22.60
N ILE A 160 5.89 -6.03 -21.36
CA ILE A 160 7.07 -5.24 -20.99
C ILE A 160 8.34 -5.92 -21.50
N ARG A 161 8.45 -7.23 -21.28
CA ARG A 161 9.58 -8.03 -21.76
C ARG A 161 9.69 -8.03 -23.29
N GLN A 162 8.59 -8.25 -23.99
CA GLN A 162 8.58 -8.40 -25.45
C GLN A 162 8.72 -7.08 -26.20
N GLN A 163 8.05 -6.02 -25.72
CA GLN A 163 8.00 -4.73 -26.43
C GLN A 163 9.04 -3.73 -25.97
N MET A 164 9.45 -3.81 -24.69
CA MET A 164 10.41 -2.86 -24.12
C MET A 164 11.78 -3.47 -23.89
N GLY A 165 11.95 -4.79 -24.03
CA GLY A 165 13.20 -5.49 -23.75
C GLY A 165 13.64 -5.40 -22.28
N LYS A 166 12.72 -5.14 -21.35
CA LYS A 166 12.98 -4.96 -19.93
C LYS A 166 12.37 -6.06 -19.09
N SER A 167 13.05 -6.44 -18.01
CA SER A 167 12.46 -7.23 -16.94
C SER A 167 11.45 -6.38 -16.14
N LYS A 168 10.59 -7.04 -15.36
CA LYS A 168 9.68 -6.38 -14.39
C LYS A 168 10.46 -5.44 -13.47
N THR A 169 11.59 -5.91 -12.91
CA THR A 169 12.44 -5.14 -12.00
C THR A 169 13.03 -3.89 -12.67
N GLU A 170 13.59 -4.03 -13.87
CA GLU A 170 14.13 -2.88 -14.61
C GLU A 170 13.07 -1.83 -14.96
N PHE A 171 11.86 -2.28 -15.29
CA PHE A 171 10.73 -1.38 -15.55
C PHE A 171 10.31 -0.64 -14.26
N LEU A 172 10.19 -1.35 -13.13
CA LEU A 172 9.85 -0.75 -11.85
C LEU A 172 10.92 0.23 -11.37
N THR A 173 12.19 -0.15 -11.42
CA THR A 173 13.30 0.74 -11.02
C THR A 173 13.30 2.04 -11.83
N TYR A 174 13.09 1.94 -13.15
CA TYR A 174 12.96 3.13 -14.00
C TYR A 174 11.78 4.02 -13.59
N GLY A 175 10.61 3.43 -13.36
CA GLY A 175 9.42 4.18 -12.97
C GLY A 175 9.55 4.81 -11.57
N PHE A 176 10.12 4.09 -10.62
CA PHE A 176 10.37 4.61 -9.27
C PHE A 176 11.36 5.78 -9.29
N ASP A 177 12.46 5.66 -10.03
CA ASP A 177 13.43 6.75 -10.18
C ASP A 177 12.81 7.99 -10.85
N MET A 178 11.99 7.80 -11.89
CA MET A 178 11.25 8.90 -12.54
C MET A 178 10.30 9.61 -11.56
N ILE A 179 9.57 8.86 -10.72
CA ILE A 179 8.66 9.43 -9.73
C ILE A 179 9.46 10.18 -8.65
N TYR A 180 10.57 9.61 -8.16
CA TYR A 180 11.44 10.27 -7.18
C TYR A 180 11.92 11.63 -7.69
N HIS A 181 12.34 11.73 -8.95
CA HIS A 181 12.81 12.97 -9.55
C HIS A 181 11.75 14.08 -9.60
N SER A 182 10.47 13.75 -9.44
CA SER A 182 9.40 14.77 -9.37
C SER A 182 9.42 15.59 -8.08
N ILE A 183 10.09 15.10 -7.02
CA ILE A 183 10.17 15.77 -5.72
C ILE A 183 11.58 16.21 -5.32
N VAL A 184 12.60 15.86 -6.09
CA VAL A 184 13.99 16.25 -5.80
C VAL A 184 14.14 17.77 -5.93
N SER A 185 14.89 18.37 -5.01
CA SER A 185 15.33 19.76 -5.14
C SER A 185 16.17 19.95 -6.39
N ASP A 186 15.82 20.91 -7.24
CA ASP A 186 16.71 21.41 -8.27
C ASP A 186 17.89 22.14 -7.58
N ARG A 187 18.91 21.40 -7.21
CA ARG A 187 20.21 22.02 -6.90
C ARG A 187 20.78 22.53 -8.23
N ARG A 188 20.25 23.64 -8.76
CA ARG A 188 21.03 24.48 -9.66
C ARG A 188 22.09 25.11 -8.77
N GLU A 189 23.33 24.69 -9.01
CA GLU A 189 24.52 25.24 -8.39
C GLU A 189 24.42 26.77 -8.36
N ALA A 190 24.48 27.34 -7.14
CA ALA A 190 24.67 28.76 -6.94
C ALA A 190 26.16 29.06 -6.95
#